data_8edae638791ddedde1a0f34a0c88e2a9
#
_entry.id   8edae638791ddedde1a0f34a0c88e2a9
#
_cell.length_a   1.000
_cell.length_b   1.000
_cell.length_c   1.000
_cell.angle_alpha   90.00
_cell.angle_beta   90.00
_cell.angle_gamma   90.00
#
_symmetry.space_group_name_H-M   'P 1'
#
loop_
_entity.id
_entity.type
_entity.pdbx_description
1 polymer ?
#
loop_
_entity_poly.entity_id
_entity_poly.type
_entity_poly.pdbx_seq_one_letter_code
_entity_poly.pdbx_strand_id
1 'polypeptide(L)' 'MTDRRLWSYKEIAAHIRVQPDTVRSYRKHGLLPPPDRVEGGKPYWYAETVDAWVASRPGNRGRRAE' A
#
# COMPACT_ATOMS: atom_id res chain seq x y z
N MET A 1 11.59 -20.25 5.36
CA MET A 1 12.08 -19.05 5.26
C MET A 1 11.13 -18.11 4.68
N THR A 2 10.95 -17.09 5.30
CA THR A 2 10.02 -16.07 4.88
C THR A 2 10.59 -15.21 3.81
N ASP A 3 9.83 -15.06 2.76
CA ASP A 3 10.27 -14.29 1.67
C ASP A 3 9.62 -12.95 1.73
N ARG A 4 10.28 -11.97 2.26
CA ARG A 4 9.71 -10.66 2.38
C ARG A 4 9.91 -9.86 1.14
N ARG A 5 8.89 -9.79 0.36
CA ARG A 5 8.94 -9.01 -0.87
C ARG A 5 8.65 -7.56 -0.57
N LEU A 6 9.38 -6.70 -1.25
CA LEU A 6 9.15 -5.27 -1.14
C LEU A 6 8.27 -4.83 -2.31
N TRP A 7 7.27 -4.05 -2.00
CA TRP A 7 6.32 -3.57 -2.99
C TRP A 7 6.47 -2.07 -3.15
N SER A 8 6.47 -1.62 -4.39
CA SER A 8 6.50 -0.19 -4.67
C SER A 8 5.06 0.30 -4.85
N TYR A 9 4.89 1.59 -5.12
CA TYR A 9 3.58 2.15 -5.40
C TYR A 9 2.86 1.36 -6.49
N LYS A 10 3.61 1.02 -7.52
CA LYS A 10 3.03 0.36 -8.66
C LYS A 10 2.44 -0.99 -8.28
N GLU A 11 3.16 -1.72 -7.48
CA GLU A 11 2.71 -3.05 -7.09
C GLU A 11 1.54 -2.99 -6.13
N ILE A 12 1.57 -2.03 -5.22
CA ILE A 12 0.45 -1.83 -4.33
C ILE A 12 -0.79 -1.46 -5.12
N ALA A 13 -0.63 -0.54 -6.08
CA ALA A 13 -1.75 -0.10 -6.90
C ALA A 13 -2.37 -1.27 -7.64
N ALA A 14 -1.55 -2.13 -8.21
CA ALA A 14 -2.06 -3.29 -8.91
C ALA A 14 -2.80 -4.22 -7.97
N HIS A 15 -2.30 -4.36 -6.76
CA HIS A 15 -2.90 -5.25 -5.77
C HIS A 15 -4.30 -4.78 -5.36
N ILE A 16 -4.46 -3.48 -5.19
CA ILE A 16 -5.76 -2.95 -4.75
C ILE A 16 -6.57 -2.38 -5.91
N ARG A 17 -6.05 -2.56 -7.12
CA ARG A 17 -6.76 -2.18 -8.35
C ARG A 17 -7.07 -0.70 -8.46
N VAL A 18 -6.06 0.09 -8.25
CA VAL A 18 -6.18 1.53 -8.45
C VAL A 18 -4.97 2.00 -9.25
N GLN A 19 -4.96 3.24 -9.62
CA GLN A 19 -3.83 3.81 -10.33
C GLN A 19 -2.69 4.09 -9.37
N PRO A 20 -1.45 4.02 -9.82
CA PRO A 20 -0.31 4.33 -8.95
C PRO A 20 -0.40 5.72 -8.33
N ASP A 21 -0.94 6.68 -9.06
CA ASP A 21 -1.10 8.03 -8.53
C ASP A 21 -2.03 8.04 -7.32
N THR A 22 -3.00 7.14 -7.30
CA THR A 22 -3.91 7.05 -6.19
C THR A 22 -3.17 6.62 -4.92
N VAL A 23 -2.25 5.68 -5.06
CA VAL A 23 -1.46 5.22 -3.91
C VAL A 23 -0.56 6.34 -3.42
N ARG A 24 0.02 7.09 -4.33
CA ARG A 24 0.87 8.22 -3.94
C ARG A 24 0.05 9.26 -3.20
N SER A 25 -1.17 9.46 -3.62
CA SER A 25 -2.08 10.39 -2.96
C SER A 25 -2.40 9.90 -1.54
N TYR A 26 -2.61 8.62 -1.37
CA TYR A 26 -2.85 8.06 -0.05
C TYR A 26 -1.68 8.37 0.88
N ARG A 27 -0.46 8.22 0.37
CA ARG A 27 0.71 8.51 1.18
C ARG A 27 0.78 9.99 1.52
N LYS A 28 0.48 10.82 0.55
CA LYS A 28 0.52 12.26 0.74
C LYS A 28 -0.45 12.71 1.82
N HIS A 29 -1.58 12.05 1.92
CA HIS A 29 -2.59 12.40 2.90
C HIS A 29 -2.50 11.61 4.19
N GLY A 30 -1.43 10.86 4.35
CA GLY A 30 -1.23 10.11 5.58
C GLY A 30 -2.10 8.89 5.73
N LEU A 31 -2.67 8.41 4.64
CA LEU A 31 -3.54 7.24 4.69
C LEU A 31 -2.80 5.94 4.48
N LEU A 32 -1.55 6.00 4.10
CA LEU A 32 -0.73 4.83 3.85
C LEU A 32 0.28 4.70 4.98
N PRO A 33 0.61 3.51 5.44
CA PRO A 33 1.58 3.37 6.52
C PRO A 33 2.96 3.84 6.06
N PRO A 34 3.84 4.17 6.99
CA PRO A 34 5.19 4.58 6.60
C PRO A 34 5.89 3.44 5.89
N PRO A 35 6.76 3.74 4.96
CA PRO A 35 7.44 2.69 4.22
C PRO A 35 8.37 1.90 5.13
N ASP A 36 8.47 0.62 4.85
CA ASP A 36 9.37 -0.25 5.61
C ASP A 36 10.81 -0.02 5.19
N ARG A 37 11.00 0.37 3.94
CA ARG A 37 12.33 0.67 3.43
C ARG A 37 12.27 1.80 2.43
N VAL A 38 13.36 2.54 2.35
CA VAL A 38 13.49 3.56 1.33
C VAL A 38 14.83 3.32 0.65
N GLU A 39 14.80 3.11 -0.64
CA GLU A 39 16.01 2.85 -1.41
C GLU A 39 16.04 3.73 -2.64
N GLY A 40 17.13 4.43 -2.81
CA GLY A 40 17.26 5.32 -3.95
C GLY A 40 16.18 6.39 -3.98
N GLY A 41 15.72 6.81 -2.84
CA GLY A 41 14.68 7.81 -2.76
C GLY A 41 13.28 7.28 -2.99
N LYS A 42 13.14 5.97 -3.14
CA LYS A 42 11.85 5.37 -3.40
C LYS A 42 11.39 4.56 -2.20
N PRO A 43 10.14 4.69 -1.81
CA PRO A 43 9.62 3.93 -0.67
C PRO A 43 9.16 2.55 -1.08
N TYR A 44 9.32 1.61 -0.15
CA TYR A 44 8.88 0.24 -0.37
C TYR A 44 8.24 -0.28 0.90
N TRP A 45 7.30 -1.18 0.74
CA TRP A 45 6.58 -1.80 1.85
C TRP A 45 6.66 -3.30 1.69
N TYR A 46 6.70 -4.00 2.81
CA TYR A 46 6.61 -5.46 2.76
C TYR A 46 5.17 -5.86 2.44
N ALA A 47 5.03 -7.01 1.83
CA ALA A 47 3.70 -7.51 1.47
C ALA A 47 2.78 -7.59 2.70
N GLU A 48 3.31 -8.03 3.82
CA GLU A 48 2.47 -8.14 5.02
C GLU A 48 2.03 -6.78 5.53
N THR A 49 2.86 -5.77 5.36
CA THR A 49 2.47 -4.41 5.73
C THR A 49 1.33 -3.93 4.84
N VAL A 50 1.42 -4.23 3.57
CA VAL A 50 0.38 -3.85 2.61
C VAL A 50 -0.92 -4.58 2.94
N ASP A 51 -0.84 -5.86 3.23
CA ASP A 51 -2.02 -6.64 3.54
C ASP A 51 -2.72 -6.11 4.78
N ALA A 52 -1.95 -5.78 5.81
CA ALA A 52 -2.54 -5.23 7.03
C ALA A 52 -3.21 -3.90 6.75
N TRP A 53 -2.59 -3.08 5.93
CA TRP A 53 -3.15 -1.79 5.58
C TRP A 53 -4.43 -1.95 4.76
N VAL A 54 -4.42 -2.87 3.82
CA VAL A 54 -5.61 -3.10 2.98
C VAL A 54 -6.78 -3.52 3.86
N ALA A 55 -6.53 -4.35 4.83
CA ALA A 55 -7.59 -4.83 5.71
C ALA A 55 -8.20 -3.70 6.54
N SER A 56 -7.42 -2.67 6.81
CA SER A 56 -7.91 -1.58 7.66
C SER A 56 -8.15 -0.27 6.93
N ARG A 57 -7.90 -0.20 5.64
CA ARG A 57 -8.03 1.07 4.97
C ARG A 57 -9.48 1.49 4.88
N PRO A 58 -9.73 2.79 5.03
CA PRO A 58 -11.09 3.30 5.13
C PRO A 58 -11.96 3.03 3.92
N GLY A 59 -11.40 3.15 2.75
CA GLY A 59 -12.19 2.95 1.55
C GLY A 59 -12.63 1.53 1.35
N ASN A 60 -11.98 0.64 2.04
CA ASN A 60 -12.25 -0.77 1.87
C ASN A 60 -13.64 -1.13 2.30
N ARG A 61 -14.14 -0.56 3.40
CA ARG A 61 -15.41 -0.94 3.81
C ARG A 61 -16.43 -0.23 3.13
N GLY A 62 -16.10 0.82 2.54
CA GLY A 62 -17.07 1.54 1.80
C GLY A 62 -17.74 0.69 0.80
N ARG A 63 -17.17 -0.32 0.46
CA ARG A 63 -17.72 -1.06 -0.47
C ARG A 63 -18.34 -2.17 0.02
N ARG A 64 -18.49 -2.42 0.73
CA ARG A 64 -19.12 -3.31 1.14
C ARG A 64 -20.22 -3.30 1.44
N ALA A 65 -20.53 -2.89 1.31
CA ALA A 65 -21.37 -2.67 1.57
C ALA A 65 -22.18 -3.10 1.45
N GLU A 66 -22.07 -3.41 1.52
CA GLU A 66 -22.64 -3.63 1.52
C GLU A 66 -23.18 -3.75 1.37
#